data_e3dc1082b4898ee3b4b39288d710a53d
#
_entry.id   e3dc1082b4898ee3b4b39288d710a53d
#
_cell.length_a   1.000
_cell.length_b   1.000
_cell.length_c   1.000
_cell.angle_alpha   90.00
_cell.angle_beta   90.00
_cell.angle_gamma   90.00
#
_symmetry.space_group_name_H-M   'P 1'
#
loop_
_entity.id
_entity.type
_entity.pdbx_description
1 polymer ?
#
loop_
_entity_poly.entity_id
_entity_poly.type
_entity_poly.pdbx_seq_one_letter_code
_entity_poly.pdbx_strand_id
1 'polypeptide(L)'
;LFGDAPAAPATLDVPPDHPAVRRMAALGEPRLHLLRRGPNDRGDRLSADIRVDVVRKMQSFLHLSAADGGRRVVIVDAADDLNTQSANALLKLLEEPPARVTFLLVAHQPSALLPTIRSRCRELRLSPLSPDDLALALAGAGVDSPPRGLAALAQGSVGEAIRLSTLDGPETYARIVALFATLPRLDRARAVSFADSAGGRGADAE
;
A
#
# COMPACT_ATOMS: atom_id res chain seq x y z
N LEU A 1 -3.43 -2.42 19.87
CA LEU A 1 -2.55 -3.53 19.50
C LEU A 1 -1.31 -3.60 20.40
N PHE A 2 -0.76 -2.47 20.80
CA PHE A 2 0.42 -2.34 21.63
C PHE A 2 -0.03 -1.95 23.03
N GLY A 3 -0.40 -2.96 23.87
CA GLY A 3 -0.99 -2.72 25.19
C GLY A 3 -0.11 -1.93 26.15
N ASP A 4 1.22 -2.03 25.99
CA ASP A 4 2.21 -1.37 26.83
C ASP A 4 2.75 -0.06 26.21
N ALA A 5 2.19 0.42 25.10
CA ALA A 5 2.58 1.68 24.50
C ALA A 5 2.15 2.85 25.41
N PRO A 6 2.96 3.91 25.56
CA PRO A 6 2.62 5.08 26.34
C PRO A 6 1.34 5.73 25.79
N ALA A 7 0.56 6.37 26.66
CA ALA A 7 -0.75 6.93 26.34
C ALA A 7 -0.72 7.98 25.21
N ALA A 8 0.41 8.66 25.02
CA ALA A 8 0.69 9.61 23.95
C ALA A 8 2.17 9.54 23.57
N PRO A 9 2.57 8.55 22.74
CA PRO A 9 3.97 8.45 22.31
C PRO A 9 4.32 9.64 21.42
N ALA A 10 5.55 10.14 21.58
CA ALA A 10 6.08 11.21 20.72
C ALA A 10 6.35 10.73 19.29
N THR A 11 6.41 9.42 19.08
CA THR A 11 6.71 8.76 17.80
C THR A 11 5.79 7.54 17.64
N LEU A 12 5.59 7.12 16.39
CA LEU A 12 4.88 5.87 16.05
C LEU A 12 5.81 4.66 16.01
N ASP A 13 7.10 4.86 16.35
CA ASP A 13 8.09 3.80 16.32
C ASP A 13 7.77 2.74 17.36
N VAL A 14 7.82 1.50 16.92
CA VAL A 14 7.67 0.33 17.78
C VAL A 14 8.87 -0.57 17.57
N PRO A 15 9.50 -1.08 18.63
CA PRO A 15 10.65 -1.97 18.49
C PRO A 15 10.36 -3.15 17.57
N PRO A 16 11.25 -3.47 16.61
CA PRO A 16 11.00 -4.57 15.64
C PRO A 16 10.81 -5.94 16.29
N ASP A 17 11.38 -6.13 17.46
CA ASP A 17 11.28 -7.35 18.26
C ASP A 17 9.99 -7.45 19.09
N HIS A 18 9.18 -6.40 19.12
CA HIS A 18 7.91 -6.42 19.85
C HIS A 18 7.01 -7.56 19.34
N PRO A 19 6.42 -8.39 20.24
CA PRO A 19 5.64 -9.55 19.83
C PRO A 19 4.48 -9.24 18.88
N ALA A 20 3.82 -8.07 19.03
CA ALA A 20 2.75 -7.66 18.14
C ALA A 20 3.26 -7.34 16.73
N VAL A 21 4.46 -6.75 16.58
CA VAL A 21 5.07 -6.47 15.27
C VAL A 21 5.33 -7.78 14.52
N ARG A 22 5.90 -8.77 15.21
CA ARG A 22 6.14 -10.10 14.62
C ARG A 22 4.83 -10.78 14.19
N ARG A 23 3.78 -10.72 15.03
CA ARG A 23 2.46 -11.27 14.64
C ARG A 23 1.82 -10.52 13.49
N MET A 24 1.97 -9.19 13.44
CA MET A 24 1.46 -8.37 12.31
C MET A 24 2.19 -8.71 11.01
N ALA A 25 3.52 -8.84 11.04
CA ALA A 25 4.31 -9.22 9.88
C ALA A 25 3.92 -10.61 9.34
N ALA A 26 3.59 -11.54 10.25
CA ALA A 26 3.10 -12.89 9.92
C ALA A 26 1.59 -12.93 9.60
N LEU A 27 0.89 -11.79 9.54
CA LEU A 27 -0.57 -11.68 9.39
C LEU A 27 -1.36 -12.50 10.44
N GLY A 28 -0.74 -12.77 11.59
CA GLY A 28 -1.30 -13.59 12.69
C GLY A 28 -1.73 -12.74 13.91
N GLU A 29 -1.83 -11.42 13.81
CA GLU A 29 -2.33 -10.60 14.93
C GLU A 29 -3.86 -10.69 15.01
N PRO A 30 -4.41 -11.29 16.10
CA PRO A 30 -5.85 -11.57 16.21
C PRO A 30 -6.71 -10.31 16.33
N ARG A 31 -6.12 -9.15 16.57
CA ARG A 31 -6.83 -7.86 16.66
C ARG A 31 -6.71 -7.01 15.40
N LEU A 32 -6.00 -7.51 14.38
CA LEU A 32 -5.84 -6.85 13.08
C LEU A 32 -6.56 -7.66 12.01
N HIS A 33 -7.43 -7.00 11.24
CA HIS A 33 -8.02 -7.57 10.03
C HIS A 33 -7.63 -6.73 8.82
N LEU A 34 -7.00 -7.38 7.84
CA LEU A 34 -6.62 -6.75 6.59
C LEU A 34 -7.60 -7.14 5.50
N LEU A 35 -8.31 -6.15 4.98
CA LEU A 35 -9.29 -6.28 3.91
C LEU A 35 -8.65 -5.81 2.61
N ARG A 36 -8.40 -6.72 1.66
CA ARG A 36 -7.82 -6.44 0.36
C ARG A 36 -8.39 -7.38 -0.70
N ARG A 37 -8.06 -7.13 -1.94
CA ARG A 37 -8.42 -8.04 -3.04
C ARG A 37 -7.89 -9.43 -2.74
N GLY A 38 -8.76 -10.42 -2.86
CA GLY A 38 -8.40 -11.84 -2.78
C GLY A 38 -8.15 -12.42 -4.17
N PRO A 39 -7.87 -13.73 -4.25
CA PRO A 39 -7.77 -14.41 -5.52
C PRO A 39 -9.13 -14.37 -6.26
N ASN A 40 -9.07 -14.38 -7.59
CA ASN A 40 -10.25 -14.53 -8.43
C ASN A 40 -10.83 -15.95 -8.31
N ASP A 41 -11.93 -16.23 -8.99
CA ASP A 41 -12.62 -17.54 -8.92
C ASP A 41 -11.78 -18.70 -9.46
N ARG A 42 -10.76 -18.43 -10.28
CA ARG A 42 -9.82 -19.43 -10.81
C ARG A 42 -8.60 -19.61 -9.92
N GLY A 43 -8.34 -18.68 -9.01
CA GLY A 43 -7.18 -18.71 -8.12
C GLY A 43 -5.83 -18.36 -8.79
N ASP A 44 -5.86 -17.93 -10.05
CA ASP A 44 -4.66 -17.64 -10.85
C ASP A 44 -4.23 -16.16 -10.80
N ARG A 45 -5.12 -15.26 -10.39
CA ARG A 45 -4.89 -13.80 -10.31
C ARG A 45 -5.62 -13.19 -9.13
N LEU A 46 -5.24 -11.96 -8.78
CA LEU A 46 -6.05 -11.15 -7.89
C LEU A 46 -7.38 -10.78 -8.55
N SER A 47 -8.44 -10.75 -7.76
CA SER A 47 -9.74 -10.20 -8.17
C SER A 47 -9.58 -8.74 -8.59
N ALA A 48 -10.41 -8.28 -9.52
CA ALA A 48 -10.42 -6.87 -9.93
C ALA A 48 -10.84 -5.94 -8.78
N ASP A 49 -11.64 -6.45 -7.84
CA ASP A 49 -12.20 -5.68 -6.74
C ASP A 49 -12.18 -6.46 -5.41
N ILE A 50 -12.43 -5.76 -4.31
CA ILE A 50 -12.71 -6.35 -3.00
C ILE A 50 -14.17 -6.80 -3.00
N ARG A 51 -14.39 -8.11 -2.92
CA ARG A 51 -15.70 -8.74 -3.03
C ARG A 51 -16.46 -8.67 -1.70
N VAL A 52 -17.77 -8.73 -1.78
CA VAL A 52 -18.66 -8.61 -0.61
C VAL A 52 -18.47 -9.75 0.40
N ASP A 53 -18.07 -10.94 -0.04
CA ASP A 53 -17.78 -12.07 0.85
C ASP A 53 -16.58 -11.80 1.77
N VAL A 54 -15.58 -11.05 1.29
CA VAL A 54 -14.43 -10.61 2.09
C VAL A 54 -14.88 -9.63 3.19
N VAL A 55 -15.78 -8.69 2.85
CA VAL A 55 -16.38 -7.77 3.83
C VAL A 55 -17.22 -8.51 4.86
N ARG A 56 -17.97 -9.53 4.45
CA ARG A 56 -18.77 -10.37 5.38
C ARG A 56 -17.89 -11.14 6.36
N LYS A 57 -16.75 -11.67 5.92
CA LYS A 57 -15.78 -12.33 6.83
C LYS A 57 -15.25 -11.34 7.89
N MET A 58 -14.99 -10.09 7.50
CA MET A 58 -14.63 -9.03 8.44
C MET A 58 -15.74 -8.76 9.45
N GLN A 59 -17.01 -8.75 9.05
CA GLN A 59 -18.13 -8.61 9.99
C GLN A 59 -18.12 -9.72 11.05
N SER A 60 -17.91 -10.96 10.64
CA SER A 60 -17.78 -12.09 11.58
C SER A 60 -16.62 -11.88 12.57
N PHE A 61 -15.46 -11.40 12.08
CA PHE A 61 -14.33 -11.03 12.93
C PHE A 61 -14.71 -9.96 13.97
N LEU A 62 -15.52 -8.98 13.58
CA LEU A 62 -15.96 -7.90 14.47
C LEU A 62 -16.99 -8.35 15.52
N HIS A 63 -17.76 -9.40 15.25
CA HIS A 63 -18.70 -9.99 16.20
C HIS A 63 -18.03 -10.87 17.26
N LEU A 64 -16.85 -11.42 16.97
CA LEU A 64 -16.07 -12.13 17.97
C LEU A 64 -15.63 -11.14 19.05
N SER A 65 -15.99 -11.37 20.30
CA SER A 65 -15.47 -10.55 21.40
C SER A 65 -13.96 -10.70 21.47
N ALA A 66 -13.23 -9.58 21.61
CA ALA A 66 -11.83 -9.67 21.95
C ALA A 66 -11.73 -10.26 23.36
N ALA A 67 -11.15 -11.43 23.50
CA ALA A 67 -11.05 -12.13 24.79
C ALA A 67 -10.35 -11.30 25.89
N ASP A 68 -9.52 -10.33 25.48
CA ASP A 68 -8.77 -9.42 26.33
C ASP A 68 -9.37 -8.00 26.39
N GLY A 69 -10.52 -7.74 25.76
CA GLY A 69 -11.15 -6.42 25.75
C GLY A 69 -10.37 -5.34 25.00
N GLY A 70 -9.33 -5.69 24.25
CA GLY A 70 -8.45 -4.76 23.51
C GLY A 70 -9.12 -4.08 22.32
N ARG A 71 -8.41 -3.08 21.74
CA ARG A 71 -8.84 -2.42 20.49
C ARG A 71 -8.61 -3.34 19.32
N ARG A 72 -9.51 -3.29 18.33
CA ARG A 72 -9.36 -3.96 17.04
C ARG A 72 -9.14 -2.92 15.93
N VAL A 73 -8.38 -3.31 14.95
CA VAL A 73 -8.08 -2.46 13.78
C VAL A 73 -8.47 -3.23 12.52
N VAL A 74 -9.18 -2.57 11.65
CA VAL A 74 -9.47 -3.02 10.29
C VAL A 74 -8.77 -2.10 9.32
N ILE A 75 -7.94 -2.65 8.47
CA ILE A 75 -7.29 -1.91 7.37
C ILE A 75 -7.95 -2.35 6.07
N VAL A 76 -8.46 -1.39 5.30
CA VAL A 76 -9.00 -1.61 3.94
C VAL A 76 -7.97 -1.10 2.94
N ASP A 77 -7.36 -2.00 2.17
CA ASP A 77 -6.24 -1.72 1.27
C ASP A 77 -6.49 -2.34 -0.13
N ALA A 78 -6.97 -1.56 -1.08
CA ALA A 78 -7.36 -0.16 -0.98
C ALA A 78 -8.90 -0.01 -1.02
N ALA A 79 -9.41 1.05 -0.44
CA ALA A 79 -10.85 1.32 -0.43
C ALA A 79 -11.40 1.63 -1.84
N ASP A 80 -10.54 2.09 -2.76
CA ASP A 80 -10.87 2.31 -4.17
C ASP A 80 -11.23 0.99 -4.89
N ASP A 81 -10.73 -0.14 -4.38
CA ASP A 81 -11.00 -1.47 -4.93
C ASP A 81 -12.34 -2.07 -4.46
N LEU A 82 -13.11 -1.36 -3.62
CA LEU A 82 -14.43 -1.83 -3.20
C LEU A 82 -15.43 -1.71 -4.35
N ASN A 83 -16.08 -2.82 -4.72
CA ASN A 83 -17.24 -2.72 -5.59
C ASN A 83 -18.46 -2.15 -4.83
N THR A 84 -19.50 -1.80 -5.54
CA THR A 84 -20.71 -1.15 -4.96
C THR A 84 -21.33 -1.96 -3.83
N GLN A 85 -21.36 -3.30 -3.94
CA GLN A 85 -21.93 -4.17 -2.90
C GLN A 85 -21.07 -4.20 -1.65
N SER A 86 -19.76 -4.29 -1.81
CA SER A 86 -18.77 -4.27 -0.73
C SER A 86 -18.76 -2.93 -0.01
N ALA A 87 -18.79 -1.83 -0.77
CA ALA A 87 -18.87 -0.49 -0.24
C ALA A 87 -20.14 -0.30 0.61
N ASN A 88 -21.31 -0.73 0.10
CA ASN A 88 -22.57 -0.65 0.85
C ASN A 88 -22.57 -1.54 2.11
N ALA A 89 -21.92 -2.70 2.08
CA ALA A 89 -21.78 -3.54 3.25
C ALA A 89 -20.87 -2.90 4.33
N LEU A 90 -19.83 -2.17 3.90
CA LEU A 90 -18.93 -1.44 4.80
C LEU A 90 -19.62 -0.22 5.41
N LEU A 91 -20.51 0.47 4.68
CA LEU A 91 -21.21 1.67 5.17
C LEU A 91 -21.90 1.45 6.52
N LYS A 92 -22.57 0.31 6.70
CA LYS A 92 -23.26 -0.01 7.98
C LYS A 92 -22.32 -0.02 9.17
N LEU A 93 -21.09 -0.49 8.96
CA LEU A 93 -20.07 -0.54 10.02
C LEU A 93 -19.41 0.83 10.25
N LEU A 94 -19.38 1.69 9.25
CA LEU A 94 -18.88 3.06 9.38
C LEU A 94 -19.92 3.99 10.04
N GLU A 95 -21.22 3.70 9.88
CA GLU A 95 -22.30 4.43 10.53
C GLU A 95 -22.39 4.10 12.03
N GLU A 96 -22.33 2.83 12.36
CA GLU A 96 -22.40 2.34 13.73
C GLU A 96 -21.20 1.42 14.03
N PRO A 97 -20.01 2.02 14.20
CA PRO A 97 -18.80 1.22 14.41
C PRO A 97 -18.89 0.48 15.74
N PRO A 98 -18.54 -0.81 15.77
CA PRO A 98 -18.49 -1.56 17.01
C PRO A 98 -17.52 -0.92 18.01
N ALA A 99 -17.81 -1.06 19.30
CA ALA A 99 -16.99 -0.48 20.35
C ALA A 99 -15.52 -0.95 20.22
N ARG A 100 -14.58 -0.02 20.41
CA ARG A 100 -13.13 -0.27 20.36
C ARG A 100 -12.61 -0.79 19.01
N VAL A 101 -13.31 -0.49 17.91
CA VAL A 101 -12.85 -0.75 16.55
C VAL A 101 -12.38 0.54 15.90
N THR A 102 -11.25 0.46 15.18
CA THR A 102 -10.74 1.54 14.34
C THR A 102 -10.66 1.04 12.91
N PHE A 103 -11.26 1.78 11.97
CA PHE A 103 -11.14 1.54 10.53
C PHE A 103 -10.09 2.47 9.96
N LEU A 104 -9.15 1.93 9.20
CA LEU A 104 -8.16 2.65 8.41
C LEU A 104 -8.42 2.32 6.94
N LEU A 105 -8.90 3.28 6.17
CA LEU A 105 -9.18 3.14 4.75
C LEU A 105 -8.05 3.78 3.95
N VAL A 106 -7.27 2.99 3.26
CA VAL A 106 -6.26 3.47 2.30
C VAL A 106 -6.98 3.81 1.01
N ALA A 107 -6.78 5.01 0.49
CA ALA A 107 -7.39 5.46 -0.76
C ALA A 107 -6.33 6.14 -1.64
N HIS A 108 -6.11 5.62 -2.84
CA HIS A 108 -5.21 6.22 -3.83
C HIS A 108 -5.93 7.27 -4.67
N GLN A 109 -7.24 7.09 -4.85
CA GLN A 109 -8.12 8.02 -5.57
C GLN A 109 -9.34 8.36 -4.72
N PRO A 110 -9.21 9.27 -3.72
CA PRO A 110 -10.31 9.60 -2.81
C PRO A 110 -11.59 10.07 -3.53
N SER A 111 -11.46 10.63 -4.73
CA SER A 111 -12.61 11.04 -5.56
C SER A 111 -13.41 9.86 -6.13
N ALA A 112 -12.82 8.68 -6.23
CA ALA A 112 -13.49 7.46 -6.70
C ALA A 112 -14.34 6.81 -5.59
N LEU A 113 -14.06 7.12 -4.32
CA LEU A 113 -14.86 6.61 -3.20
C LEU A 113 -16.25 7.19 -3.18
N LEU A 114 -17.23 6.37 -2.77
CA LEU A 114 -18.59 6.84 -2.56
C LEU A 114 -18.62 8.04 -1.61
N PRO A 115 -19.34 9.11 -1.93
CA PRO A 115 -19.50 10.27 -1.04
C PRO A 115 -19.97 9.89 0.37
N THR A 116 -20.80 8.84 0.45
CA THR A 116 -21.32 8.28 1.70
C THR A 116 -20.24 7.67 2.59
N ILE A 117 -19.19 7.06 2.03
CA ILE A 117 -18.01 6.61 2.79
C ILE A 117 -17.19 7.81 3.25
N ARG A 118 -16.89 8.74 2.33
CA ARG A 118 -16.08 9.91 2.64
C ARG A 118 -16.66 10.77 3.75
N SER A 119 -17.98 10.96 3.77
CA SER A 119 -18.66 11.77 4.80
C SER A 119 -18.62 11.17 6.21
N ARG A 120 -18.29 9.87 6.33
CA ARG A 120 -18.19 9.15 7.62
C ARG A 120 -16.75 8.89 8.05
N CYS A 121 -15.79 9.31 7.27
CA CYS A 121 -14.38 9.15 7.54
C CYS A 121 -13.71 10.50 7.79
N ARG A 122 -12.74 10.51 8.71
CA ARG A 122 -11.82 11.64 8.84
C ARG A 122 -10.69 11.43 7.84
N GLU A 123 -10.49 12.38 6.95
CA GLU A 123 -9.43 12.33 5.96
C GLU A 123 -8.08 12.70 6.60
N LEU A 124 -7.09 11.84 6.40
CA LEU A 124 -5.67 12.11 6.67
C LEU A 124 -4.93 12.11 5.33
N ARG A 125 -4.50 13.29 4.90
CA ARG A 125 -3.71 13.43 3.67
C ARG A 125 -2.25 13.16 3.98
N LEU A 126 -1.68 12.18 3.26
CA LEU A 126 -0.26 11.88 3.28
C LEU A 126 0.38 12.60 2.10
N SER A 127 1.32 13.49 2.39
CA SER A 127 2.11 14.20 1.37
C SER A 127 3.32 13.35 0.96
N PRO A 128 3.82 13.50 -0.27
CA PRO A 128 5.11 12.95 -0.66
C PRO A 128 6.20 13.38 0.32
N LEU A 129 7.14 12.50 0.62
CA LEU A 129 8.28 12.80 1.47
C LEU A 129 9.22 13.80 0.81
N SER A 130 9.84 14.65 1.62
CA SER A 130 10.97 15.45 1.15
C SER A 130 12.14 14.55 0.73
N PRO A 131 13.09 15.02 -0.09
CA PRO A 131 14.26 14.21 -0.45
C PRO A 131 15.06 13.71 0.75
N ASP A 132 15.17 14.52 1.81
CA ASP A 132 15.89 14.15 3.03
C ASP A 132 15.12 13.10 3.84
N ASP A 133 13.82 13.27 4.03
CA ASP A 133 12.97 12.29 4.70
C ASP A 133 12.92 10.97 3.93
N LEU A 134 12.88 11.04 2.58
CA LEU A 134 12.92 9.85 1.73
C LEU A 134 14.25 9.10 1.91
N ALA A 135 15.37 9.82 1.98
CA ALA A 135 16.68 9.20 2.20
C ALA A 135 16.75 8.50 3.55
N LEU A 136 16.23 9.14 4.62
CA LEU A 136 16.14 8.54 5.95
C LEU A 136 15.27 7.28 5.97
N ALA A 137 14.11 7.35 5.30
CA ALA A 137 13.19 6.22 5.21
C ALA A 137 13.78 5.05 4.41
N LEU A 138 14.52 5.33 3.34
CA LEU A 138 15.21 4.32 2.55
C LEU A 138 16.33 3.64 3.34
N ALA A 139 17.12 4.40 4.09
CA ALA A 139 18.14 3.85 4.97
C ALA A 139 17.50 2.92 6.04
N GLY A 140 16.38 3.35 6.63
CA GLY A 140 15.62 2.51 7.56
C GLY A 140 15.04 1.23 6.93
N ALA A 141 14.83 1.23 5.61
CA ALA A 141 14.40 0.06 4.83
C ALA A 141 15.57 -0.79 4.30
N GLY A 142 16.81 -0.47 4.66
CA GLY A 142 18.01 -1.21 4.23
C GLY A 142 18.57 -0.79 2.86
N VAL A 143 18.18 0.38 2.35
CA VAL A 143 18.71 0.96 1.11
C VAL A 143 19.64 2.11 1.45
N ASP A 144 20.89 1.79 1.82
CA ASP A 144 21.85 2.76 2.33
C ASP A 144 22.47 3.68 1.26
N SER A 145 22.47 3.26 0.00
CA SER A 145 23.09 3.99 -1.11
C SER A 145 22.16 4.04 -2.33
N PRO A 146 21.09 4.83 -2.31
CA PRO A 146 20.18 4.89 -3.42
C PRO A 146 20.86 5.45 -4.68
N PRO A 147 20.59 4.89 -5.87
CA PRO A 147 21.10 5.39 -7.13
C PRO A 147 20.78 6.87 -7.35
N ARG A 148 21.68 7.59 -8.04
CA ARG A 148 21.44 8.99 -8.40
C ARG A 148 20.15 9.14 -9.19
N GLY A 149 19.35 10.16 -8.88
CA GLY A 149 18.07 10.42 -9.53
C GLY A 149 16.90 9.58 -9.02
N LEU A 150 17.12 8.58 -8.18
CA LEU A 150 16.04 7.73 -7.63
C LEU A 150 14.99 8.56 -6.90
N ALA A 151 15.39 9.51 -6.06
CA ALA A 151 14.47 10.35 -5.30
C ALA A 151 13.54 11.18 -6.21
N ALA A 152 14.09 11.71 -7.32
CA ALA A 152 13.30 12.46 -8.29
C ALA A 152 12.28 11.58 -9.02
N LEU A 153 12.67 10.35 -9.38
CA LEU A 153 11.78 9.40 -10.04
C LEU A 153 10.71 8.87 -9.10
N ALA A 154 11.06 8.61 -7.85
CA ALA A 154 10.15 8.07 -6.84
C ALA A 154 9.15 9.10 -6.30
N GLN A 155 9.33 10.39 -6.58
CA GLN A 155 8.41 11.46 -6.20
C GLN A 155 8.00 11.43 -4.72
N GLY A 156 8.94 11.14 -3.82
CA GLY A 156 8.70 11.08 -2.39
C GLY A 156 8.00 9.81 -1.88
N SER A 157 7.88 8.76 -2.72
CA SER A 157 7.33 7.46 -2.33
C SER A 157 8.45 6.46 -2.02
N VAL A 158 8.52 5.96 -0.78
CA VAL A 158 9.50 4.95 -0.36
C VAL A 158 9.29 3.63 -1.13
N GLY A 159 8.04 3.17 -1.23
CA GLY A 159 7.72 1.93 -1.94
C GLY A 159 8.11 2.00 -3.42
N GLU A 160 7.83 3.13 -4.09
CA GLU A 160 8.23 3.33 -5.48
C GLU A 160 9.76 3.43 -5.62
N ALA A 161 10.45 4.08 -4.67
CA ALA A 161 11.90 4.12 -4.67
C ALA A 161 12.53 2.72 -4.56
N ILE A 162 12.03 1.89 -3.64
CA ILE A 162 12.49 0.51 -3.50
C ILE A 162 12.23 -0.28 -4.79
N ARG A 163 11.02 -0.17 -5.35
CA ARG A 163 10.67 -0.84 -6.61
C ARG A 163 11.58 -0.42 -7.77
N LEU A 164 11.79 0.87 -7.95
CA LEU A 164 12.67 1.40 -8.99
C LEU A 164 14.13 1.00 -8.78
N SER A 165 14.59 0.93 -7.54
CA SER A 165 15.95 0.46 -7.22
C SER A 165 16.12 -1.02 -7.59
N THR A 166 15.13 -1.87 -7.31
CA THR A 166 15.17 -3.30 -7.61
C THR A 166 15.10 -3.58 -9.13
N LEU A 167 14.45 -2.71 -9.89
CA LEU A 167 14.22 -2.86 -11.34
C LEU A 167 15.20 -2.05 -12.21
N ASP A 168 16.30 -1.54 -11.64
CA ASP A 168 17.27 -0.67 -12.34
C ASP A 168 16.58 0.57 -12.99
N GLY A 169 15.58 1.13 -12.31
CA GLY A 169 14.75 2.22 -12.82
C GLY A 169 15.54 3.45 -13.25
N PRO A 170 16.47 4.00 -12.43
CA PRO A 170 17.28 5.16 -12.81
C PRO A 170 18.13 4.93 -14.05
N GLU A 171 18.72 3.75 -14.21
CA GLU A 171 19.50 3.40 -15.41
C GLU A 171 18.61 3.27 -16.65
N THR A 172 17.47 2.61 -16.50
CA THR A 172 16.45 2.51 -17.55
C THR A 172 15.98 3.90 -17.99
N TYR A 173 15.70 4.79 -17.06
CA TYR A 173 15.32 6.17 -17.35
C TYR A 173 16.43 6.93 -18.08
N ALA A 174 17.68 6.82 -17.64
CA ALA A 174 18.82 7.46 -18.29
C ALA A 174 18.99 6.97 -19.74
N ARG A 175 18.78 5.69 -20.01
CA ARG A 175 18.82 5.11 -21.37
C ARG A 175 17.69 5.67 -22.23
N ILE A 176 16.49 5.86 -21.71
CA ILE A 176 15.37 6.48 -22.40
C ILE A 176 15.70 7.93 -22.75
N VAL A 177 16.17 8.70 -21.77
CA VAL A 177 16.54 10.11 -21.99
C VAL A 177 17.63 10.24 -23.04
N ALA A 178 18.67 9.40 -22.98
CA ALA A 178 19.74 9.38 -23.97
C ALA A 178 19.21 9.04 -25.37
N LEU A 179 18.21 8.18 -25.50
CA LEU A 179 17.57 7.86 -26.77
C LEU A 179 16.80 9.08 -27.32
N PHE A 180 16.01 9.75 -26.49
CA PHE A 180 15.27 10.96 -26.90
C PHE A 180 16.18 12.13 -27.22
N ALA A 181 17.34 12.22 -26.59
CA ALA A 181 18.33 13.26 -26.90
C ALA A 181 18.88 13.18 -28.33
N THR A 182 18.68 12.06 -29.05
CA THR A 182 19.05 11.91 -30.46
C THR A 182 18.02 12.50 -31.43
N LEU A 183 16.86 12.97 -30.96
CA LEU A 183 15.86 13.58 -31.84
C LEU A 183 16.38 14.89 -32.46
N PRO A 184 15.95 15.21 -33.70
CA PRO A 184 14.93 14.51 -34.51
C PRO A 184 15.44 13.29 -35.29
N ARG A 185 16.71 12.94 -35.17
CA ARG A 185 17.33 11.78 -35.85
C ARG A 185 17.42 10.59 -34.93
N LEU A 186 16.23 10.01 -34.59
CA LEU A 186 16.13 8.87 -33.69
C LEU A 186 16.99 7.70 -34.19
N ASP A 187 17.88 7.18 -33.34
CA ASP A 187 18.60 5.94 -33.56
C ASP A 187 17.63 4.75 -33.39
N ARG A 188 17.07 4.30 -34.51
CA ARG A 188 16.08 3.23 -34.55
C ARG A 188 16.63 1.90 -34.06
N ALA A 189 17.91 1.61 -34.33
CA ALA A 189 18.53 0.36 -33.92
C ALA A 189 18.63 0.27 -32.38
N ARG A 190 19.06 1.38 -31.76
CA ARG A 190 19.09 1.50 -30.29
C ARG A 190 17.68 1.46 -29.67
N ALA A 191 16.68 2.07 -30.33
CA ALA A 191 15.32 2.06 -29.86
C ALA A 191 14.73 0.65 -29.84
N VAL A 192 14.93 -0.14 -30.91
CA VAL A 192 14.47 -1.54 -31.00
C VAL A 192 15.20 -2.40 -29.97
N SER A 193 16.53 -2.30 -29.89
CA SER A 193 17.30 -3.04 -28.89
C SER A 193 16.88 -2.73 -27.44
N PHE A 194 16.53 -1.47 -27.18
CA PHE A 194 16.00 -1.09 -25.87
C PHE A 194 14.63 -1.73 -25.62
N ALA A 195 13.71 -1.67 -26.60
CA ALA A 195 12.37 -2.25 -26.48
C ALA A 195 12.43 -3.77 -26.23
N ASP A 196 13.30 -4.49 -26.95
CA ASP A 196 13.52 -5.93 -26.77
C ASP A 196 14.05 -6.24 -25.34
N SER A 197 14.98 -5.42 -24.85
CA SER A 197 15.52 -5.58 -23.48
C SER A 197 14.51 -5.25 -22.37
N ALA A 198 13.55 -4.39 -22.64
CA ALA A 198 12.51 -3.98 -21.68
C ALA A 198 11.30 -4.92 -21.71
N GLY A 199 10.95 -5.47 -22.87
CA GLY A 199 9.78 -6.35 -23.05
C GLY A 199 9.90 -7.72 -22.37
N GLY A 200 11.11 -8.21 -22.08
CA GLY A 200 11.32 -9.48 -21.37
C GLY A 200 11.20 -9.42 -19.84
N ARG A 201 11.18 -8.23 -19.26
CA ARG A 201 11.17 -8.04 -17.80
C ARG A 201 9.75 -7.89 -17.18
N GLY A 202 8.71 -7.80 -18.00
CA GLY A 202 7.33 -7.61 -17.54
C GLY A 202 6.56 -8.90 -17.25
N ALA A 203 7.11 -10.08 -17.58
CA ALA A 203 6.41 -11.34 -17.39
C ALA A 203 6.66 -11.99 -16.01
N ASP A 204 7.68 -11.56 -15.27
CA ASP A 204 8.11 -12.16 -14.00
C ASP A 204 7.86 -11.24 -12.79
N ALA A 205 7.12 -10.15 -12.95
CA ALA A 205 6.89 -9.13 -11.92
C ALA A 205 5.41 -9.02 -11.49
N GLU A 206 4.69 -10.17 -11.39
CA GLU A 206 3.39 -10.28 -10.70
C GLU A 206 3.50 -11.11 -9.44
#